data_46cf9043edb8f7539d3c19a73549f330
#
_entry.id   46cf9043edb8f7539d3c19a73549f330
#
_cell.length_a   1.000
_cell.length_b   1.000
_cell.length_c   1.000
_cell.angle_alpha   90.00
_cell.angle_beta   90.00
_cell.angle_gamma   90.00
#
_symmetry.space_group_name_H-M   'P 1'
#
loop_
_entity.id
_entity.type
_entity.pdbx_description
1 polymer ?
#
loop_
_entity_poly.entity_id
_entity_poly.type
_entity_poly.pdbx_seq_one_letter_code
_entity_poly.pdbx_strand_id
1 'polypeptide(L)'
;MESAKGSGEARVRLPQLRLDELLEELQARLDAARGTRDRVHSLLEAVLSVGRELDLEQALRSIVEAAAALVDAEYAALGVIGPDGTRLSAFHTVGVGEEQIARIGSYPEGHGILGELIRHPEPLRLPKLSEHPASYGFPAHHPPMNTFLGVPIRVRDHVFGNLYLTEKRGGQQFDEDDESVLATLAVAAGVAIDNARLYEESRLRERWLQANAEIAHTLMSGADQAGVLPLIAERAREITTSVLSVVATPVRGTNTLAVELAIGQDADAWRGVVLPVEGTLIGQAFVHRAPAGTADGSPERRLSVGPPGFDGPGPAVAVPIGTGDEAKGVVLLVRRTGGREFTEKETEPLQVFAAQAAVAMELAERRQDAEQITLLEDRDRIARDLHDLAIQRLFATGMTLQSAGRRVQDDVASERILRAVDDLDETIKIIRSTIFGLRSRDDDAAPGLRARAVRAIGEAAPLLGFAPSVRMEGLLDTHVPGRTADHVMAVLTESLSNIARHARADRADVVLETDGKQVRLTVTDNGVGIPAGGRRSGLANMAERARTLGGDMVLESPGGKGARLVWHAPLGQSSDTAESAPPVS
;
A
#
# COMPACT_ATOMS: atom_id res chain seq x y z
N MET A 1 -44.05 111.90 58.78
CA MET A 1 -44.53 110.85 59.69
C MET A 1 -44.98 109.67 58.80
N GLU A 2 -44.30 108.65 58.99
CA GLU A 2 -44.65 107.25 59.03
C GLU A 2 -45.06 106.62 57.70
N SER A 3 -44.18 105.94 57.07
CA SER A 3 -43.76 104.53 57.36
C SER A 3 -44.87 103.51 57.16
N ALA A 4 -44.83 102.82 56.06
CA ALA A 4 -45.39 101.46 55.95
C ALA A 4 -44.55 100.62 54.99
N LYS A 5 -43.95 99.65 55.56
CA LYS A 5 -43.24 98.57 54.92
C LYS A 5 -44.14 97.72 54.04
N GLY A 6 -43.79 97.47 52.82
CA GLY A 6 -44.28 96.43 51.98
C GLY A 6 -43.24 95.30 51.89
N SER A 7 -43.45 94.22 52.55
CA SER A 7 -42.67 92.96 52.46
C SER A 7 -42.89 92.28 51.09
N GLY A 8 -41.89 92.42 50.20
CA GLY A 8 -41.86 91.65 48.96
C GLY A 8 -41.29 90.25 49.24
N GLU A 9 -42.13 89.24 49.22
CA GLU A 9 -41.71 87.83 49.15
C GLU A 9 -40.95 87.57 47.84
N ALA A 10 -39.63 87.45 47.94
CA ALA A 10 -38.82 86.97 46.87
C ALA A 10 -39.10 85.44 46.68
N ARG A 11 -39.98 85.13 45.77
CA ARG A 11 -40.08 83.72 45.24
C ARG A 11 -38.79 83.39 44.58
N VAL A 12 -37.97 82.55 45.23
CA VAL A 12 -36.82 81.86 44.65
C VAL A 12 -37.38 80.93 43.61
N ARG A 13 -37.30 81.29 42.34
CA ARG A 13 -37.44 80.35 41.21
C ARG A 13 -36.21 79.46 41.22
N LEU A 14 -36.35 78.22 41.74
CA LEU A 14 -35.40 77.15 41.51
C LEU A 14 -35.30 76.93 39.99
N PRO A 15 -34.13 76.77 39.43
CA PRO A 15 -33.99 76.59 37.99
C PRO A 15 -34.50 75.21 37.57
N GLN A 16 -35.76 75.17 37.15
CA GLN A 16 -36.35 73.97 36.54
C GLN A 16 -35.54 73.48 35.30
N LEU A 17 -34.93 74.42 34.56
CA LEU A 17 -34.00 74.16 33.44
C LEU A 17 -32.78 73.28 33.83
N ARG A 18 -32.24 73.42 35.03
CA ARG A 18 -31.11 72.58 35.48
C ARG A 18 -31.51 71.20 35.85
N LEU A 19 -32.74 70.90 36.21
CA LEU A 19 -33.22 69.60 36.54
C LEU A 19 -33.49 68.76 35.25
N ASP A 20 -34.07 69.40 34.27
CA ASP A 20 -34.33 68.77 32.97
C ASP A 20 -33.01 68.47 32.22
N GLU A 21 -32.04 69.36 32.22
CA GLU A 21 -30.69 69.12 31.68
C GLU A 21 -29.97 67.98 32.41
N LEU A 22 -30.06 67.92 33.76
CA LEU A 22 -29.49 66.83 34.53
C LEU A 22 -30.18 65.50 34.29
N LEU A 23 -31.50 65.46 34.08
CA LEU A 23 -32.27 64.30 33.74
C LEU A 23 -31.91 63.79 32.33
N GLU A 24 -31.77 64.65 31.34
CA GLU A 24 -31.30 64.33 30.00
C GLU A 24 -29.87 63.78 30.02
N GLU A 25 -28.95 64.41 30.77
CA GLU A 25 -27.57 63.88 30.92
C GLU A 25 -27.54 62.52 31.64
N LEU A 26 -28.37 62.35 32.67
CA LEU A 26 -28.49 61.06 33.35
C LEU A 26 -29.10 59.96 32.43
N GLN A 27 -30.12 60.32 31.66
CA GLN A 27 -30.67 59.38 30.65
C GLN A 27 -29.65 59.05 29.60
N ALA A 28 -28.92 60.04 29.05
CA ALA A 28 -27.84 59.75 28.07
C ALA A 28 -26.75 58.86 28.66
N ARG A 29 -26.33 59.06 29.91
CA ARG A 29 -25.35 58.20 30.59
C ARG A 29 -25.90 56.80 30.87
N LEU A 30 -27.16 56.66 31.24
CA LEU A 30 -27.82 55.36 31.44
C LEU A 30 -27.94 54.61 30.12
N ASP A 31 -28.31 55.28 29.05
CA ASP A 31 -28.41 54.67 27.72
C ASP A 31 -27.04 54.27 27.18
N ALA A 32 -26.00 55.10 27.36
CA ALA A 32 -24.61 54.75 27.07
C ALA A 32 -24.14 53.54 27.89
N ALA A 33 -24.43 53.49 29.18
CA ALA A 33 -24.06 52.36 30.04
C ALA A 33 -24.82 51.08 29.67
N ARG A 34 -26.09 51.17 29.27
CA ARG A 34 -26.86 50.03 28.74
C ARG A 34 -26.28 49.54 27.40
N GLY A 35 -26.00 50.45 26.48
CA GLY A 35 -25.37 50.14 25.21
C GLY A 35 -24.03 49.41 25.38
N THR A 36 -23.18 49.89 26.29
CA THR A 36 -21.89 49.23 26.62
C THR A 36 -22.10 47.81 27.18
N ARG A 37 -23.05 47.66 28.13
CA ARG A 37 -23.37 46.33 28.70
C ARG A 37 -23.89 45.35 27.64
N ASP A 38 -24.77 45.82 26.76
CA ASP A 38 -25.37 44.99 25.72
C ASP A 38 -24.31 44.59 24.66
N ARG A 39 -23.38 45.47 24.29
CA ARG A 39 -22.21 45.14 23.44
C ARG A 39 -21.31 44.10 24.09
N VAL A 40 -20.97 44.23 25.38
CA VAL A 40 -20.16 43.25 26.12
C VAL A 40 -20.86 41.90 26.16
N HIS A 41 -22.18 41.88 26.37
CA HIS A 41 -22.95 40.64 26.36
C HIS A 41 -22.93 39.94 24.99
N SER A 42 -23.20 40.71 23.95
CA SER A 42 -23.13 40.19 22.57
C SER A 42 -21.73 39.71 22.18
N LEU A 43 -20.66 40.39 22.61
CA LEU A 43 -19.28 39.95 22.40
C LEU A 43 -19.00 38.62 23.12
N LEU A 44 -19.45 38.49 24.38
CA LEU A 44 -19.28 37.25 25.14
C LEU A 44 -20.04 36.09 24.49
N GLU A 45 -21.27 36.30 24.01
CA GLU A 45 -22.03 35.30 23.28
C GLU A 45 -21.32 34.88 21.97
N ALA A 46 -20.80 35.85 21.21
CA ALA A 46 -20.05 35.61 20.00
C ALA A 46 -18.77 34.78 20.25
N VAL A 47 -17.98 35.16 21.27
CA VAL A 47 -16.76 34.47 21.69
C VAL A 47 -17.08 33.03 22.11
N LEU A 48 -18.15 32.83 22.89
CA LEU A 48 -18.57 31.49 23.32
C LEU A 48 -19.09 30.64 22.15
N SER A 49 -19.81 31.23 21.20
CA SER A 49 -20.28 30.56 20.00
C SER A 49 -19.13 30.07 19.13
N VAL A 50 -18.22 31.00 18.80
CA VAL A 50 -17.01 30.69 18.00
C VAL A 50 -16.12 29.65 18.69
N GLY A 51 -15.94 29.75 20.00
CA GLY A 51 -15.09 28.83 20.76
C GLY A 51 -15.62 27.39 20.89
N ARG A 52 -16.89 27.12 20.57
CA ARG A 52 -17.48 25.77 20.60
C ARG A 52 -17.30 25.00 19.29
N GLU A 53 -17.00 25.70 18.21
CA GLU A 53 -16.84 25.06 16.91
C GLU A 53 -15.51 24.31 16.84
N LEU A 54 -15.60 23.02 16.49
CA LEU A 54 -14.44 22.15 16.31
C LEU A 54 -14.10 21.91 14.85
N ASP A 55 -15.01 22.25 13.94
CA ASP A 55 -14.76 22.24 12.50
C ASP A 55 -14.21 23.61 12.07
N LEU A 56 -13.08 23.60 11.38
CA LEU A 56 -12.38 24.84 11.00
C LEU A 56 -13.22 25.71 10.05
N GLU A 57 -13.88 25.13 9.05
CA GLU A 57 -14.70 25.88 8.10
C GLU A 57 -15.92 26.54 8.79
N GLN A 58 -16.55 25.78 9.69
CA GLN A 58 -17.66 26.30 10.47
C GLN A 58 -17.22 27.40 11.43
N ALA A 59 -16.06 27.23 12.08
CA ALA A 59 -15.48 28.25 12.94
C ALA A 59 -15.19 29.55 12.16
N LEU A 60 -14.58 29.46 10.98
CA LEU A 60 -14.29 30.63 10.13
C LEU A 60 -15.58 31.35 9.72
N ARG A 61 -16.61 30.62 9.35
CA ARG A 61 -17.93 31.21 9.00
C ARG A 61 -18.57 31.89 10.19
N SER A 62 -18.61 31.24 11.36
CA SER A 62 -19.16 31.79 12.59
C SER A 62 -18.43 33.09 13.05
N ILE A 63 -17.11 33.13 12.83
CA ILE A 63 -16.31 34.35 13.12
C ILE A 63 -16.75 35.52 12.24
N VAL A 64 -16.95 35.32 10.93
CA VAL A 64 -17.35 36.38 10.01
C VAL A 64 -18.76 36.86 10.32
N GLU A 65 -19.70 35.93 10.60
CA GLU A 65 -21.07 36.28 11.00
C GLU A 65 -21.12 37.07 12.29
N ALA A 66 -20.37 36.66 13.32
CA ALA A 66 -20.26 37.35 14.58
C ALA A 66 -19.65 38.75 14.42
N ALA A 67 -18.59 38.89 13.61
CA ALA A 67 -17.96 40.16 13.34
C ALA A 67 -18.92 41.14 12.67
N ALA A 68 -19.68 40.70 11.65
CA ALA A 68 -20.68 41.54 10.99
C ALA A 68 -21.78 42.04 11.95
N ALA A 69 -22.27 41.11 12.80
CA ALA A 69 -23.32 41.45 13.77
C ALA A 69 -22.87 42.37 14.89
N LEU A 70 -21.65 42.21 15.42
CA LEU A 70 -21.14 42.97 16.55
C LEU A 70 -20.92 44.46 16.24
N VAL A 71 -20.49 44.78 15.02
CA VAL A 71 -20.23 46.17 14.63
C VAL A 71 -21.24 46.71 13.61
N ASP A 72 -22.33 45.98 13.42
CA ASP A 72 -23.43 46.32 12.52
C ASP A 72 -22.96 46.61 11.08
N ALA A 73 -22.05 45.80 10.55
CA ALA A 73 -21.56 45.91 9.19
C ALA A 73 -22.52 45.22 8.19
N GLU A 74 -22.64 45.79 6.99
CA GLU A 74 -23.43 45.20 5.90
C GLU A 74 -22.68 44.02 5.26
N TYR A 75 -21.38 44.19 5.08
CA TYR A 75 -20.51 43.16 4.49
C TYR A 75 -19.35 42.86 5.42
N ALA A 76 -19.05 41.57 5.55
CA ALA A 76 -17.88 41.10 6.28
C ALA A 76 -17.19 39.98 5.49
N ALA A 77 -15.88 39.91 5.64
CA ALA A 77 -15.10 38.84 5.06
C ALA A 77 -13.92 38.44 5.96
N LEU A 78 -13.51 37.17 5.86
CA LEU A 78 -12.28 36.66 6.44
C LEU A 78 -11.40 36.10 5.32
N GLY A 79 -10.25 36.71 5.12
CA GLY A 79 -9.22 36.25 4.21
C GLY A 79 -8.19 35.42 4.94
N VAL A 80 -8.01 34.18 4.55
CA VAL A 80 -6.97 33.27 5.08
C VAL A 80 -5.69 33.47 4.29
N ILE A 81 -4.58 33.74 4.96
CA ILE A 81 -3.28 33.93 4.32
C ILE A 81 -2.71 32.57 3.91
N GLY A 82 -2.26 32.44 2.66
CA GLY A 82 -1.66 31.25 2.11
C GLY A 82 -0.26 30.96 2.67
N PRO A 83 0.30 29.78 2.35
CA PRO A 83 1.62 29.34 2.85
C PRO A 83 2.77 30.27 2.43
N ASP A 84 2.61 30.99 1.33
CA ASP A 84 3.59 31.96 0.81
C ASP A 84 3.64 33.27 1.63
N GLY A 85 2.68 33.48 2.54
CA GLY A 85 2.58 34.66 3.39
C GLY A 85 2.24 35.96 2.63
N THR A 86 1.93 35.89 1.32
CA THR A 86 1.74 37.06 0.46
C THR A 86 0.37 37.13 -0.19
N ARG A 87 -0.31 36.00 -0.33
CA ARG A 87 -1.61 35.87 -0.99
C ARG A 87 -2.66 35.23 -0.08
N LEU A 88 -3.92 35.45 -0.41
CA LEU A 88 -5.02 34.78 0.24
C LEU A 88 -5.24 33.40 -0.39
N SER A 89 -5.37 32.37 0.44
CA SER A 89 -5.66 30.97 0.04
C SER A 89 -7.15 30.64 0.14
N ALA A 90 -7.91 31.37 0.98
CA ALA A 90 -9.35 31.20 1.13
C ALA A 90 -9.99 32.53 1.52
N PHE A 91 -11.28 32.68 1.19
CA PHE A 91 -12.01 33.91 1.45
C PHE A 91 -13.48 33.57 1.79
N HIS A 92 -13.86 33.81 3.05
CA HIS A 92 -15.21 33.59 3.56
C HIS A 92 -15.94 34.89 3.66
N THR A 93 -17.15 35.02 3.15
CA THR A 93 -17.91 36.28 3.07
C THR A 93 -19.30 36.16 3.67
N VAL A 94 -19.78 37.28 4.24
CA VAL A 94 -21.16 37.50 4.69
C VAL A 94 -21.67 38.78 4.08
N GLY A 95 -22.98 38.82 3.71
CA GLY A 95 -23.62 39.97 3.09
C GLY A 95 -23.63 39.95 1.56
N VAL A 96 -22.77 39.15 0.90
CA VAL A 96 -22.74 38.98 -0.56
C VAL A 96 -23.34 37.63 -0.92
N GLY A 97 -24.37 37.65 -1.76
CA GLY A 97 -25.07 36.42 -2.19
C GLY A 97 -24.23 35.57 -3.16
N GLU A 98 -24.45 34.24 -3.17
CA GLU A 98 -23.70 33.27 -4.02
C GLU A 98 -23.75 33.62 -5.51
N GLU A 99 -24.91 34.06 -6.05
CA GLU A 99 -25.02 34.51 -7.43
C GLU A 99 -24.15 35.73 -7.75
N GLN A 100 -23.94 36.61 -6.78
CA GLN A 100 -23.09 37.80 -6.92
C GLN A 100 -21.63 37.40 -6.87
N ILE A 101 -21.24 36.52 -5.95
CA ILE A 101 -19.89 35.95 -5.88
C ILE A 101 -19.54 35.28 -7.21
N ALA A 102 -20.43 34.47 -7.78
CA ALA A 102 -20.22 33.82 -9.07
C ALA A 102 -20.02 34.82 -10.23
N ARG A 103 -20.68 35.99 -10.17
CA ARG A 103 -20.53 37.06 -11.17
C ARG A 103 -19.25 37.89 -10.99
N ILE A 104 -18.77 38.06 -9.76
CA ILE A 104 -17.49 38.74 -9.46
C ILE A 104 -16.31 37.90 -10.00
N GLY A 105 -16.41 36.58 -9.93
CA GLY A 105 -15.40 35.65 -10.48
C GLY A 105 -14.37 35.21 -9.44
N SER A 106 -13.07 35.40 -9.73
CA SER A 106 -12.00 34.93 -8.84
C SER A 106 -11.96 35.65 -7.50
N TYR A 107 -11.59 34.91 -6.45
CA TYR A 107 -11.34 35.49 -5.13
C TYR A 107 -10.19 36.51 -5.17
N PRO A 108 -10.19 37.50 -4.24
CA PRO A 108 -9.11 38.47 -4.17
C PRO A 108 -7.77 37.81 -3.83
N GLU A 109 -6.75 38.14 -4.62
CA GLU A 109 -5.39 37.57 -4.44
C GLU A 109 -4.56 38.29 -3.35
N GLY A 110 -5.16 39.20 -2.59
CA GLY A 110 -4.43 39.96 -1.56
C GLY A 110 -3.72 41.22 -2.09
N HIS A 111 -4.21 41.80 -3.18
CA HIS A 111 -3.78 43.11 -3.67
C HIS A 111 -4.57 44.24 -3.02
N GLY A 112 -4.08 45.48 -3.13
CA GLY A 112 -4.78 46.66 -2.61
C GLY A 112 -4.79 46.72 -1.07
N ILE A 113 -5.94 47.12 -0.52
CA ILE A 113 -6.13 47.25 0.93
C ILE A 113 -6.07 45.92 1.65
N LEU A 114 -6.55 44.83 1.03
CA LEU A 114 -6.43 43.49 1.60
C LEU A 114 -4.97 43.09 1.75
N GLY A 115 -4.13 43.42 0.76
CA GLY A 115 -2.68 43.18 0.82
C GLY A 115 -1.96 44.10 1.80
N GLU A 116 -2.49 45.27 2.10
CA GLU A 116 -1.92 46.17 3.12
C GLU A 116 -1.93 45.51 4.49
N LEU A 117 -3.06 44.91 4.89
CA LEU A 117 -3.17 44.19 6.15
C LEU A 117 -2.35 42.88 6.18
N ILE A 118 -1.98 42.32 5.03
CA ILE A 118 -1.04 41.19 4.99
C ILE A 118 0.38 41.67 5.28
N ARG A 119 0.79 42.80 4.69
CA ARG A 119 2.14 43.38 4.86
C ARG A 119 2.33 44.06 6.19
N HIS A 120 1.30 44.77 6.64
CA HIS A 120 1.26 45.53 7.90
C HIS A 120 0.07 45.05 8.73
N PRO A 121 0.24 43.97 9.51
CA PRO A 121 -0.85 43.33 10.24
C PRO A 121 -1.22 44.10 11.52
N GLU A 122 -1.75 45.31 11.33
CA GLU A 122 -2.26 46.19 12.37
C GLU A 122 -3.71 46.58 12.04
N PRO A 123 -4.55 46.88 13.03
CA PRO A 123 -5.90 47.38 12.78
C PRO A 123 -5.89 48.58 11.84
N LEU A 124 -6.75 48.56 10.83
CA LEU A 124 -6.89 49.62 9.84
C LEU A 124 -8.34 50.07 9.72
N ARG A 125 -8.62 51.33 10.06
CA ARG A 125 -9.95 51.91 9.96
C ARG A 125 -9.94 53.07 8.97
N LEU A 126 -10.81 53.02 7.96
CA LEU A 126 -10.88 54.00 6.88
C LEU A 126 -12.30 54.55 6.75
N PRO A 127 -12.49 55.87 6.84
CA PRO A 127 -13.79 56.50 6.61
C PRO A 127 -14.22 56.41 5.13
N LYS A 128 -13.23 56.39 4.22
CA LYS A 128 -13.43 56.17 2.78
C LYS A 128 -12.31 55.35 2.20
N LEU A 129 -12.67 54.19 1.72
CA LEU A 129 -11.79 53.19 1.14
C LEU A 129 -11.06 53.73 -0.10
N SER A 130 -11.75 54.51 -0.93
CA SER A 130 -11.21 55.11 -2.16
C SER A 130 -10.13 56.16 -1.95
N GLU A 131 -10.00 56.72 -0.75
CA GLU A 131 -9.01 57.77 -0.43
C GLU A 131 -7.66 57.16 0.04
N HIS A 132 -7.59 55.85 0.31
CA HIS A 132 -6.35 55.19 0.74
C HIS A 132 -5.41 54.96 -0.44
N PRO A 133 -4.09 55.22 -0.31
CA PRO A 133 -3.11 55.10 -1.41
C PRO A 133 -3.03 53.68 -2.00
N ALA A 134 -3.29 52.65 -1.20
CA ALA A 134 -3.30 51.25 -1.66
C ALA A 134 -4.65 50.82 -2.29
N SER A 135 -5.62 51.69 -2.43
CA SER A 135 -6.90 51.35 -3.03
C SER A 135 -6.80 51.24 -4.54
N TYR A 136 -7.12 50.06 -5.10
CA TYR A 136 -7.16 49.79 -6.54
C TYR A 136 -8.58 49.80 -7.13
N GLY A 137 -9.60 50.12 -6.30
CA GLY A 137 -11.00 49.97 -6.69
C GLY A 137 -11.51 48.53 -6.59
N PHE A 138 -12.68 48.29 -7.16
CA PHE A 138 -13.37 47.01 -7.07
C PHE A 138 -13.52 46.36 -8.46
N PRO A 139 -13.54 45.03 -8.55
CA PRO A 139 -13.83 44.35 -9.78
C PRO A 139 -15.26 44.62 -10.26
N ALA A 140 -15.56 44.24 -11.53
CA ALA A 140 -16.89 44.38 -12.08
C ALA A 140 -17.90 43.58 -11.24
N HIS A 141 -19.12 44.14 -11.07
CA HIS A 141 -20.21 43.55 -10.30
C HIS A 141 -20.01 43.47 -8.78
N HIS A 142 -18.90 43.99 -8.26
CA HIS A 142 -18.70 44.11 -6.82
C HIS A 142 -19.63 45.20 -6.23
N PRO A 143 -20.24 44.98 -5.04
CA PRO A 143 -21.03 46.03 -4.40
C PRO A 143 -20.14 47.23 -4.06
N PRO A 144 -20.68 48.46 -4.15
CA PRO A 144 -19.94 49.64 -3.75
C PRO A 144 -19.66 49.60 -2.24
N MET A 145 -18.43 49.91 -1.84
CA MET A 145 -18.01 49.91 -0.44
C MET A 145 -17.22 51.20 -0.17
N ASN A 146 -17.59 51.91 0.90
CA ASN A 146 -16.97 53.17 1.27
C ASN A 146 -16.24 53.11 2.61
N THR A 147 -16.92 52.69 3.67
CA THR A 147 -16.31 52.57 5.00
C THR A 147 -15.62 51.21 5.17
N PHE A 148 -14.52 51.21 5.90
CA PHE A 148 -13.73 49.99 6.07
C PHE A 148 -13.16 49.90 7.49
N LEU A 149 -13.21 48.66 8.02
CA LEU A 149 -12.50 48.28 9.24
C LEU A 149 -11.87 46.92 9.02
N GLY A 150 -10.56 46.82 9.16
CA GLY A 150 -9.81 45.57 9.02
C GLY A 150 -8.98 45.28 10.27
N VAL A 151 -8.99 44.04 10.74
CA VAL A 151 -8.15 43.59 11.86
C VAL A 151 -7.50 42.26 11.56
N PRO A 152 -6.23 42.07 11.97
CA PRO A 152 -5.56 40.79 11.82
C PRO A 152 -6.05 39.77 12.84
N ILE A 153 -6.19 38.50 12.41
CA ILE A 153 -6.38 37.37 13.30
C ILE A 153 -5.02 36.69 13.49
N ARG A 154 -4.57 36.62 14.72
CA ARG A 154 -3.30 35.95 15.08
C ARG A 154 -3.56 34.63 15.76
N VAL A 155 -2.86 33.62 15.29
CA VAL A 155 -2.78 32.29 15.92
C VAL A 155 -1.37 32.15 16.46
N ARG A 156 -1.22 32.24 17.79
CA ARG A 156 0.11 32.33 18.44
C ARG A 156 0.92 33.54 17.88
N ASP A 157 2.08 33.27 17.31
CA ASP A 157 2.99 34.27 16.77
C ASP A 157 2.79 34.57 15.27
N HIS A 158 1.85 33.90 14.61
CA HIS A 158 1.62 34.05 13.18
C HIS A 158 0.28 34.70 12.87
N VAL A 159 0.26 35.54 11.84
CA VAL A 159 -0.99 36.04 11.27
C VAL A 159 -1.62 34.96 10.41
N PHE A 160 -2.77 34.47 10.87
CA PHE A 160 -3.53 33.43 10.16
C PHE A 160 -4.31 34.03 8.98
N GLY A 161 -4.86 35.23 9.19
CA GLY A 161 -5.71 35.89 8.24
C GLY A 161 -6.16 37.24 8.75
N ASN A 162 -7.05 37.86 8.02
CA ASN A 162 -7.60 39.16 8.38
C ASN A 162 -9.11 39.18 8.29
N LEU A 163 -9.77 39.83 9.23
CA LEU A 163 -11.18 40.21 9.15
C LEU A 163 -11.31 41.56 8.45
N TYR A 164 -12.23 41.64 7.51
CA TYR A 164 -12.54 42.85 6.74
C TYR A 164 -14.03 43.15 6.86
N LEU A 165 -14.39 44.31 7.28
CA LEU A 165 -15.76 44.79 7.42
C LEU A 165 -15.94 46.07 6.62
N THR A 166 -17.06 46.16 5.94
CA THR A 166 -17.37 47.34 5.12
C THR A 166 -18.84 47.71 5.25
N GLU A 167 -19.16 48.98 5.00
CA GLU A 167 -20.49 49.56 5.07
C GLU A 167 -21.16 49.38 6.44
N LYS A 168 -20.81 50.26 7.41
CA LYS A 168 -21.54 50.31 8.66
C LYS A 168 -22.98 50.74 8.39
N ARG A 169 -23.93 49.93 8.86
CA ARG A 169 -25.35 50.19 8.62
C ARG A 169 -25.77 51.58 9.17
N GLY A 170 -26.78 52.18 8.54
CA GLY A 170 -27.22 53.53 8.90
C GLY A 170 -26.32 54.63 8.36
N GLY A 171 -25.36 54.34 7.47
CA GLY A 171 -24.49 55.34 6.84
C GLY A 171 -23.45 55.94 7.77
N GLN A 172 -23.17 55.31 8.91
CA GLN A 172 -22.16 55.74 9.90
C GLN A 172 -20.77 55.25 9.51
N GLN A 173 -19.75 55.81 10.13
CA GLN A 173 -18.37 55.32 10.05
C GLN A 173 -18.06 54.41 11.23
N PHE A 174 -17.15 53.45 11.03
CA PHE A 174 -16.62 52.68 12.14
C PHE A 174 -15.82 53.57 13.10
N ASP A 175 -16.05 53.39 14.38
CA ASP A 175 -15.40 54.14 15.45
C ASP A 175 -14.33 53.30 16.20
N GLU A 176 -13.75 53.89 17.25
CA GLU A 176 -12.72 53.26 18.09
C GLU A 176 -13.29 52.06 18.91
N ASP A 177 -14.56 52.16 19.29
CA ASP A 177 -15.25 51.10 20.02
C ASP A 177 -15.48 49.88 19.12
N ASP A 178 -15.86 50.09 17.86
CA ASP A 178 -15.98 49.04 16.86
C ASP A 178 -14.65 48.30 16.62
N GLU A 179 -13.56 49.07 16.50
CA GLU A 179 -12.21 48.54 16.36
C GLU A 179 -11.80 47.69 17.56
N SER A 180 -12.06 48.16 18.79
CA SER A 180 -11.74 47.46 20.03
C SER A 180 -12.54 46.16 20.17
N VAL A 181 -13.82 46.17 19.83
CA VAL A 181 -14.70 45.01 19.85
C VAL A 181 -14.22 43.98 18.84
N LEU A 182 -13.94 44.40 17.61
CA LEU A 182 -13.47 43.52 16.54
C LEU A 182 -12.09 42.94 16.84
N ALA A 183 -11.16 43.75 17.39
CA ALA A 183 -9.84 43.28 17.82
C ALA A 183 -9.95 42.22 18.93
N THR A 184 -10.89 42.40 19.87
CA THR A 184 -11.15 41.41 20.92
C THR A 184 -11.70 40.10 20.35
N LEU A 185 -12.65 40.19 19.41
CA LEU A 185 -13.17 39.03 18.68
C LEU A 185 -12.06 38.31 17.87
N ALA A 186 -11.16 39.08 17.24
CA ALA A 186 -10.05 38.52 16.47
C ALA A 186 -9.07 37.70 17.33
N VAL A 187 -8.83 38.12 18.58
CA VAL A 187 -8.05 37.33 19.55
C VAL A 187 -8.75 36.00 19.88
N ALA A 188 -10.05 36.06 20.18
CA ALA A 188 -10.85 34.88 20.47
C ALA A 188 -10.94 33.93 19.25
N ALA A 189 -11.08 34.53 18.07
CA ALA A 189 -11.05 33.79 16.79
C ALA A 189 -9.72 33.05 16.58
N GLY A 190 -8.60 33.68 16.88
CA GLY A 190 -7.29 33.02 16.83
C GLY A 190 -7.19 31.77 17.70
N VAL A 191 -7.72 31.84 18.93
CA VAL A 191 -7.78 30.68 19.84
C VAL A 191 -8.70 29.60 19.30
N ALA A 192 -9.88 29.97 18.79
CA ALA A 192 -10.84 29.00 18.24
C ALA A 192 -10.27 28.27 17.00
N ILE A 193 -9.62 29.01 16.11
CA ILE A 193 -8.94 28.47 14.93
C ILE A 193 -7.81 27.50 15.33
N ASP A 194 -6.99 27.86 16.34
CA ASP A 194 -5.92 26.97 16.83
C ASP A 194 -6.51 25.68 17.41
N ASN A 195 -7.58 25.79 18.19
CA ASN A 195 -8.28 24.64 18.76
C ASN A 195 -8.90 23.73 17.67
N ALA A 196 -9.58 24.29 16.68
CA ALA A 196 -10.16 23.53 15.57
C ALA A 196 -9.07 22.78 14.78
N ARG A 197 -7.95 23.45 14.47
CA ARG A 197 -6.80 22.83 13.80
C ARG A 197 -6.20 21.68 14.61
N LEU A 198 -5.96 21.89 15.90
CA LEU A 198 -5.43 20.86 16.79
C LEU A 198 -6.38 19.66 16.90
N TYR A 199 -7.68 19.92 16.92
CA TYR A 199 -8.69 18.87 16.94
C TYR A 199 -8.70 18.05 15.65
N GLU A 200 -8.66 18.70 14.49
CA GLU A 200 -8.57 18.03 13.20
C GLU A 200 -7.28 17.19 13.09
N GLU A 201 -6.12 17.75 13.47
CA GLU A 201 -4.84 17.03 13.49
C GLU A 201 -4.89 15.82 14.43
N SER A 202 -5.52 15.96 15.61
CA SER A 202 -5.69 14.86 16.57
C SER A 202 -6.59 13.77 16.01
N ARG A 203 -7.72 14.12 15.41
CA ARG A 203 -8.65 13.16 14.77
C ARG A 203 -8.00 12.43 13.60
N LEU A 204 -7.22 13.13 12.79
CA LEU A 204 -6.49 12.51 11.68
C LEU A 204 -5.47 11.49 12.20
N ARG A 205 -4.72 11.86 13.24
CA ARG A 205 -3.77 10.94 13.88
C ARG A 205 -4.45 9.71 14.48
N GLU A 206 -5.59 9.90 15.14
CA GLU A 206 -6.37 8.79 15.70
C GLU A 206 -6.83 7.80 14.61
N ARG A 207 -7.34 8.30 13.47
CA ARG A 207 -7.74 7.46 12.34
C ARG A 207 -6.57 6.65 11.78
N TRP A 208 -5.38 7.25 11.65
CA TRP A 208 -4.17 6.53 11.23
C TRP A 208 -3.74 5.46 12.22
N LEU A 209 -3.79 5.75 13.52
CA LEU A 209 -3.49 4.76 14.56
C LEU A 209 -4.48 3.59 14.55
N GLN A 210 -5.76 3.87 14.37
CA GLN A 210 -6.79 2.86 14.27
C GLN A 210 -6.60 1.98 13.02
N ALA A 211 -6.32 2.58 11.86
CA ALA A 211 -6.03 1.85 10.63
C ALA A 211 -4.80 0.93 10.79
N ASN A 212 -3.74 1.42 11.44
CA ASN A 212 -2.56 0.62 11.74
C ASN A 212 -2.87 -0.57 12.67
N ALA A 213 -3.69 -0.35 13.70
CA ALA A 213 -4.12 -1.41 14.61
C ALA A 213 -4.96 -2.48 13.90
N GLU A 214 -5.84 -2.09 12.98
CA GLU A 214 -6.63 -3.01 12.17
C GLU A 214 -5.75 -3.88 11.26
N ILE A 215 -4.75 -3.29 10.60
CA ILE A 215 -3.78 -4.04 9.79
C ILE A 215 -3.04 -5.05 10.66
N ALA A 216 -2.50 -4.62 11.80
CA ALA A 216 -1.79 -5.50 12.72
C ALA A 216 -2.68 -6.65 13.23
N HIS A 217 -3.95 -6.37 13.56
CA HIS A 217 -4.91 -7.39 13.98
C HIS A 217 -5.22 -8.39 12.87
N THR A 218 -5.46 -7.90 11.65
CA THR A 218 -5.74 -8.73 10.47
C THR A 218 -4.58 -9.68 10.18
N LEU A 219 -3.34 -9.21 10.30
CA LEU A 219 -2.15 -10.05 10.17
C LEU A 219 -2.03 -11.10 11.27
N MET A 220 -2.26 -10.72 12.55
CA MET A 220 -2.20 -11.66 13.66
C MET A 220 -3.29 -12.74 13.58
N SER A 221 -4.43 -12.45 12.97
CA SER A 221 -5.51 -13.42 12.74
C SER A 221 -5.24 -14.40 11.59
N GLY A 222 -4.10 -14.25 10.89
CA GLY A 222 -3.67 -15.19 9.85
C GLY A 222 -4.12 -14.84 8.43
N ALA A 223 -4.54 -13.60 8.19
CA ALA A 223 -4.85 -13.16 6.84
C ALA A 223 -3.59 -13.18 5.96
N ASP A 224 -3.79 -13.59 4.72
CA ASP A 224 -2.78 -13.54 3.67
C ASP A 224 -2.64 -12.12 3.07
N GLN A 225 -1.73 -11.96 2.12
CA GLN A 225 -1.52 -10.71 1.42
C GLN A 225 -2.79 -10.21 0.71
N ALA A 226 -3.59 -11.12 0.16
CA ALA A 226 -4.83 -10.79 -0.53
C ALA A 226 -5.90 -10.19 0.41
N GLY A 227 -5.86 -10.52 1.70
CA GLY A 227 -6.73 -9.94 2.72
C GLY A 227 -6.26 -8.58 3.24
N VAL A 228 -4.96 -8.32 3.23
CA VAL A 228 -4.37 -7.09 3.81
C VAL A 228 -4.38 -5.92 2.82
N LEU A 229 -4.10 -6.16 1.54
CA LEU A 229 -4.06 -5.10 0.51
C LEU A 229 -5.37 -4.29 0.39
N PRO A 230 -6.57 -4.90 0.35
CA PRO A 230 -7.82 -4.14 0.32
C PRO A 230 -8.01 -3.23 1.53
N LEU A 231 -7.62 -3.71 2.72
CA LEU A 231 -7.72 -2.93 3.94
C LEU A 231 -6.82 -1.69 3.89
N ILE A 232 -5.58 -1.85 3.43
CA ILE A 232 -4.62 -0.75 3.25
C ILE A 232 -5.18 0.29 2.27
N ALA A 233 -5.63 -0.15 1.10
CA ALA A 233 -6.14 0.72 0.06
C ALA A 233 -7.40 1.49 0.50
N GLU A 234 -8.34 0.80 1.17
CA GLU A 234 -9.58 1.41 1.64
C GLU A 234 -9.34 2.42 2.77
N ARG A 235 -8.53 2.07 3.79
CA ARG A 235 -8.23 2.99 4.89
C ARG A 235 -7.46 4.22 4.44
N ALA A 236 -6.48 4.06 3.55
CA ALA A 236 -5.77 5.19 2.96
C ALA A 236 -6.73 6.10 2.19
N ARG A 237 -7.65 5.52 1.39
CA ARG A 237 -8.67 6.26 0.64
C ARG A 237 -9.62 7.04 1.54
N GLU A 238 -10.18 6.39 2.57
CA GLU A 238 -11.12 7.00 3.53
C GLU A 238 -10.48 8.14 4.33
N ILE A 239 -9.29 7.90 4.91
CA ILE A 239 -8.61 8.88 5.76
C ILE A 239 -8.22 10.13 4.97
N THR A 240 -7.76 9.95 3.73
CA THR A 240 -7.34 11.05 2.85
C THR A 240 -8.47 11.67 2.04
N THR A 241 -9.72 11.20 2.21
CA THR A 241 -10.89 11.63 1.42
C THR A 241 -10.67 11.53 -0.09
N SER A 242 -9.92 10.52 -0.51
CA SER A 242 -9.66 10.23 -1.92
C SER A 242 -10.82 9.51 -2.57
N VAL A 243 -11.05 9.75 -3.85
CA VAL A 243 -12.10 9.05 -4.63
C VAL A 243 -11.61 7.73 -5.19
N LEU A 244 -10.30 7.58 -5.38
CA LEU A 244 -9.65 6.38 -5.90
C LEU A 244 -8.40 6.06 -5.09
N SER A 245 -8.19 4.78 -4.80
CA SER A 245 -6.95 4.20 -4.26
C SER A 245 -6.51 3.05 -5.15
N VAL A 246 -5.24 3.03 -5.53
CA VAL A 246 -4.63 1.99 -6.37
C VAL A 246 -3.37 1.46 -5.68
N VAL A 247 -3.23 0.14 -5.63
CA VAL A 247 -2.00 -0.52 -5.18
C VAL A 247 -1.36 -1.21 -6.38
N ALA A 248 -0.10 -0.88 -6.64
CA ALA A 248 0.67 -1.46 -7.73
C ALA A 248 1.97 -2.06 -7.18
N THR A 249 2.37 -3.23 -7.73
CA THR A 249 3.55 -3.99 -7.34
C THR A 249 4.50 -4.21 -8.53
N PRO A 250 5.82 -4.35 -8.30
CA PRO A 250 6.77 -4.54 -9.38
C PRO A 250 6.62 -5.93 -10.01
N VAL A 251 6.64 -5.98 -11.33
CA VAL A 251 6.66 -7.23 -12.09
C VAL A 251 8.11 -7.71 -12.22
N ARG A 252 8.40 -8.92 -11.70
CA ARG A 252 9.76 -9.49 -11.70
C ARG A 252 10.37 -9.54 -13.11
N GLY A 253 11.58 -9.02 -13.26
CA GLY A 253 12.32 -9.05 -14.53
C GLY A 253 11.89 -8.02 -15.57
N THR A 254 11.02 -7.08 -15.20
CA THR A 254 10.55 -5.99 -16.07
C THR A 254 10.69 -4.64 -15.38
N ASN A 255 10.66 -3.55 -16.16
CA ASN A 255 10.62 -2.18 -15.63
C ASN A 255 9.17 -1.65 -15.59
N THR A 256 8.26 -2.46 -15.00
CA THR A 256 6.83 -2.15 -14.96
C THR A 256 6.23 -2.45 -13.59
N LEU A 257 5.13 -1.78 -13.28
CA LEU A 257 4.31 -1.99 -12.09
C LEU A 257 2.93 -2.51 -12.52
N ALA A 258 2.52 -3.65 -11.97
CA ALA A 258 1.19 -4.22 -12.18
C ALA A 258 0.23 -3.71 -11.11
N VAL A 259 -0.97 -3.33 -11.52
CA VAL A 259 -2.05 -2.97 -10.59
C VAL A 259 -2.66 -4.24 -10.01
N GLU A 260 -2.39 -4.48 -8.73
CA GLU A 260 -2.95 -5.59 -7.96
C GLU A 260 -4.37 -5.29 -7.49
N LEU A 261 -4.61 -4.02 -7.14
CA LEU A 261 -5.88 -3.59 -6.56
C LEU A 261 -6.19 -2.14 -6.93
N ALA A 262 -7.45 -1.87 -7.21
CA ALA A 262 -8.00 -0.53 -7.31
C ALA A 262 -9.36 -0.48 -6.61
N ILE A 263 -9.61 0.55 -5.80
CA ILE A 263 -10.84 0.75 -5.02
C ILE A 263 -11.32 2.19 -5.18
N GLY A 264 -12.61 2.36 -5.45
CA GLY A 264 -13.26 3.66 -5.57
C GLY A 264 -13.75 3.97 -6.96
N GLN A 265 -13.82 5.26 -7.29
CA GLN A 265 -14.34 5.72 -8.58
C GLN A 265 -13.41 5.26 -9.71
N ASP A 266 -13.98 4.76 -10.81
CA ASP A 266 -13.27 4.29 -11.99
C ASP A 266 -12.27 3.14 -11.73
N ALA A 267 -12.40 2.42 -10.61
CA ALA A 267 -11.51 1.31 -10.25
C ALA A 267 -11.44 0.20 -11.31
N ASP A 268 -12.53 -0.03 -12.05
CA ASP A 268 -12.58 -1.05 -13.11
C ASP A 268 -11.62 -0.75 -14.27
N ALA A 269 -11.35 0.53 -14.55
CA ALA A 269 -10.40 0.94 -15.58
C ALA A 269 -8.92 0.61 -15.23
N TRP A 270 -8.66 0.26 -13.98
CA TRP A 270 -7.33 -0.05 -13.47
C TRP A 270 -7.07 -1.55 -13.34
N ARG A 271 -8.09 -2.40 -13.50
CA ARG A 271 -7.93 -3.85 -13.37
C ARG A 271 -7.01 -4.44 -14.43
N GLY A 272 -5.98 -5.15 -13.98
CA GLY A 272 -5.02 -5.81 -14.87
C GLY A 272 -4.13 -4.86 -15.65
N VAL A 273 -4.12 -3.57 -15.30
CA VAL A 273 -3.27 -2.57 -15.93
C VAL A 273 -1.84 -2.77 -15.48
N VAL A 274 -0.92 -2.72 -16.45
CA VAL A 274 0.53 -2.70 -16.19
C VAL A 274 1.07 -1.36 -16.67
N LEU A 275 1.69 -0.62 -15.78
CA LEU A 275 2.21 0.72 -16.06
C LEU A 275 3.74 0.72 -16.10
N PRO A 276 4.37 1.46 -17.01
CA PRO A 276 5.81 1.62 -17.00
C PRO A 276 6.25 2.42 -15.77
N VAL A 277 7.44 2.10 -15.26
CA VAL A 277 8.06 2.88 -14.18
C VAL A 277 8.43 4.28 -14.66
N GLU A 278 8.93 4.39 -15.89
CA GLU A 278 9.29 5.69 -16.48
C GLU A 278 8.05 6.49 -16.92
N GLY A 279 8.07 7.79 -16.61
CA GLY A 279 7.03 8.73 -17.06
C GLY A 279 5.71 8.65 -16.29
N THR A 280 5.62 7.85 -15.20
CA THR A 280 4.43 7.72 -14.37
C THR A 280 4.65 8.21 -12.94
N LEU A 281 3.59 8.70 -12.29
CA LEU A 281 3.66 9.17 -10.89
C LEU A 281 4.00 8.01 -9.93
N ILE A 282 3.38 6.84 -10.15
CA ILE A 282 3.67 5.64 -9.35
C ILE A 282 5.11 5.18 -9.53
N GLY A 283 5.64 5.24 -10.75
CA GLY A 283 7.01 4.89 -11.04
C GLY A 283 8.01 5.85 -10.41
N GLN A 284 7.72 7.15 -10.40
CA GLN A 284 8.53 8.15 -9.72
C GLN A 284 8.63 7.85 -8.21
N ALA A 285 7.50 7.60 -7.56
CA ALA A 285 7.47 7.25 -6.14
C ALA A 285 8.23 5.94 -5.85
N PHE A 286 8.11 4.95 -6.75
CA PHE A 286 8.79 3.67 -6.65
C PHE A 286 10.31 3.80 -6.71
N VAL A 287 10.83 4.51 -7.72
CA VAL A 287 12.28 4.67 -7.94
C VAL A 287 12.94 5.54 -6.88
N HIS A 288 12.32 6.68 -6.57
CA HIS A 288 12.89 7.62 -5.60
C HIS A 288 12.63 7.23 -4.14
N ARG A 289 11.75 6.23 -3.90
CA ARG A 289 11.35 5.78 -2.55
C ARG A 289 10.86 6.91 -1.66
N ALA A 290 10.21 7.87 -2.27
CA ALA A 290 9.67 9.05 -1.63
C ALA A 290 8.28 9.35 -2.20
N PRO A 291 7.40 10.01 -1.44
CA PRO A 291 6.13 10.46 -1.96
C PRO A 291 6.31 11.35 -3.18
N ALA A 292 5.48 11.13 -4.19
CA ALA A 292 5.39 11.95 -5.38
C ALA A 292 3.94 12.44 -5.53
N GLY A 293 3.77 13.75 -5.75
CA GLY A 293 2.45 14.35 -5.87
C GLY A 293 2.31 15.21 -7.12
N THR A 294 1.05 15.44 -7.54
CA THR A 294 0.71 16.34 -8.62
C THR A 294 -0.46 17.23 -8.22
N ALA A 295 -0.43 18.50 -8.62
CA ALA A 295 -1.53 19.43 -8.50
C ALA A 295 -2.56 19.25 -9.61
N ASP A 296 -3.79 19.68 -9.38
CA ASP A 296 -4.85 19.70 -10.39
C ASP A 296 -4.55 20.72 -11.49
N GLY A 297 -4.74 20.29 -12.75
CA GLY A 297 -4.67 21.19 -13.92
C GLY A 297 -3.32 21.80 -14.24
N SER A 298 -2.24 21.34 -13.61
CA SER A 298 -0.90 21.86 -13.89
C SER A 298 -0.45 21.52 -15.32
N PRO A 299 -0.14 22.54 -16.17
CA PRO A 299 0.36 22.32 -17.54
C PRO A 299 1.76 21.67 -17.56
N GLU A 300 2.44 21.64 -16.42
CA GLU A 300 3.76 21.01 -16.25
C GLU A 300 3.68 19.52 -15.97
N ARG A 301 2.51 18.90 -16.08
CA ARG A 301 2.28 17.47 -15.86
C ARG A 301 3.11 16.64 -16.83
N ARG A 302 4.36 16.35 -16.47
CA ARG A 302 5.26 15.44 -17.18
C ARG A 302 4.99 13.97 -16.89
N LEU A 303 4.23 13.68 -15.81
CA LEU A 303 4.00 12.34 -15.33
C LEU A 303 2.55 11.92 -15.54
N SER A 304 2.36 10.73 -16.09
CA SER A 304 1.04 10.12 -16.18
C SER A 304 0.60 9.65 -14.79
N VAL A 305 -0.64 9.96 -14.41
CA VAL A 305 -1.24 9.49 -13.15
C VAL A 305 -1.88 8.13 -13.31
N GLY A 306 -2.36 7.79 -14.53
CA GLY A 306 -3.12 6.57 -14.77
C GLY A 306 -2.89 5.96 -16.15
N PRO A 307 -3.69 4.93 -16.47
CA PRO A 307 -3.63 4.29 -17.78
C PRO A 307 -4.02 5.27 -18.90
N PRO A 308 -3.65 4.97 -20.16
CA PRO A 308 -4.06 5.78 -21.31
C PRO A 308 -5.60 5.93 -21.35
N GLY A 309 -6.07 7.16 -21.43
CA GLY A 309 -7.51 7.48 -21.42
C GLY A 309 -8.11 7.76 -20.04
N PHE A 310 -7.30 7.74 -18.97
CA PHE A 310 -7.70 8.24 -17.67
C PHE A 310 -7.63 9.77 -17.66
N ASP A 311 -8.73 10.40 -18.05
CA ASP A 311 -8.82 11.85 -18.22
C ASP A 311 -9.23 12.55 -16.92
N GLY A 312 -8.48 13.62 -16.59
CA GLY A 312 -8.87 14.60 -15.55
C GLY A 312 -8.85 14.10 -14.10
N PRO A 313 -7.82 13.33 -13.66
CA PRO A 313 -7.71 13.11 -12.25
C PRO A 313 -7.47 14.44 -11.53
N GLY A 314 -8.12 14.62 -10.40
CA GLY A 314 -7.79 15.69 -9.48
C GLY A 314 -6.37 15.53 -8.92
N PRO A 315 -6.05 16.23 -7.84
CA PRO A 315 -4.78 16.09 -7.16
C PRO A 315 -4.51 14.63 -6.78
N ALA A 316 -3.30 14.15 -7.05
CA ALA A 316 -2.90 12.79 -6.80
C ALA A 316 -1.58 12.72 -6.01
N VAL A 317 -1.44 11.69 -5.20
CA VAL A 317 -0.20 11.36 -4.50
C VAL A 317 0.09 9.87 -4.61
N ALA A 318 1.32 9.54 -4.94
CA ALA A 318 1.85 8.18 -4.92
C ALA A 318 2.85 8.03 -3.76
N VAL A 319 2.69 7.00 -2.94
CA VAL A 319 3.53 6.74 -1.78
C VAL A 319 4.09 5.32 -1.86
N PRO A 320 5.42 5.13 -1.73
CA PRO A 320 6.03 3.81 -1.81
C PRO A 320 5.63 2.93 -0.62
N ILE A 321 5.32 1.66 -0.89
CA ILE A 321 5.15 0.61 0.10
C ILE A 321 6.51 -0.07 0.26
N GLY A 322 7.25 0.24 1.31
CA GLY A 322 8.58 -0.31 1.51
C GLY A 322 9.19 0.13 2.83
N THR A 323 10.23 -0.60 3.26
CA THR A 323 11.03 -0.26 4.42
C THR A 323 12.51 -0.24 4.02
N GLY A 324 13.20 0.86 4.28
CA GLY A 324 14.63 1.00 3.96
C GLY A 324 14.92 1.05 2.44
N ASP A 325 15.76 0.13 1.97
CA ASP A 325 16.30 0.16 0.61
C ASP A 325 15.45 -0.55 -0.45
N GLU A 326 14.31 -1.15 -0.10
CA GLU A 326 13.48 -1.90 -1.03
C GLU A 326 12.03 -1.43 -1.00
N ALA A 327 11.50 -1.03 -2.16
CA ALA A 327 10.09 -0.75 -2.35
C ALA A 327 9.40 -2.00 -2.89
N LYS A 328 8.39 -2.50 -2.16
CA LYS A 328 7.58 -3.67 -2.55
C LYS A 328 6.38 -3.29 -3.44
N GLY A 329 6.07 -2.01 -3.50
CA GLY A 329 4.95 -1.50 -4.29
C GLY A 329 4.74 0.00 -4.08
N VAL A 330 3.60 0.49 -4.57
CA VAL A 330 3.18 1.90 -4.44
C VAL A 330 1.69 1.96 -4.19
N VAL A 331 1.27 2.83 -3.28
CA VAL A 331 -0.13 3.25 -3.14
C VAL A 331 -0.30 4.59 -3.84
N LEU A 332 -1.23 4.66 -4.78
CA LEU A 332 -1.67 5.90 -5.43
C LEU A 332 -3.03 6.28 -4.89
N LEU A 333 -3.18 7.53 -4.50
CA LEU A 333 -4.42 8.14 -4.06
C LEU A 333 -4.77 9.31 -4.96
N VAL A 334 -6.03 9.39 -5.37
CA VAL A 334 -6.52 10.45 -6.27
C VAL A 334 -7.75 11.11 -5.65
N ARG A 335 -7.76 12.43 -5.61
CA ARG A 335 -8.91 13.26 -5.20
C ARG A 335 -9.75 13.65 -6.41
N ARG A 336 -10.93 14.20 -6.15
CA ARG A 336 -11.80 14.76 -7.21
C ARG A 336 -11.09 15.93 -7.89
N THR A 337 -11.40 16.14 -9.15
CA THR A 337 -11.03 17.36 -9.90
C THR A 337 -11.52 18.59 -9.14
N GLY A 338 -10.66 19.62 -9.00
CA GLY A 338 -10.93 20.80 -8.17
C GLY A 338 -10.80 20.55 -6.66
N GLY A 339 -10.37 19.36 -6.24
CA GLY A 339 -10.09 19.05 -4.85
C GLY A 339 -8.83 19.74 -4.34
N ARG A 340 -8.65 19.76 -3.02
CA ARG A 340 -7.46 20.34 -2.37
C ARG A 340 -6.23 19.44 -2.64
N GLU A 341 -5.09 20.04 -2.91
CA GLU A 341 -3.82 19.32 -3.03
C GLU A 341 -3.46 18.55 -1.76
N PHE A 342 -2.69 17.46 -1.93
CA PHE A 342 -2.14 16.73 -0.80
C PHE A 342 -1.02 17.55 -0.14
N THR A 343 -1.14 17.78 1.14
CA THR A 343 -0.15 18.51 1.93
C THR A 343 0.90 17.56 2.50
N GLU A 344 2.07 18.10 2.85
CA GLU A 344 3.12 17.33 3.52
C GLU A 344 2.64 16.71 4.83
N LYS A 345 1.78 17.43 5.59
CA LYS A 345 1.14 16.92 6.82
C LYS A 345 0.21 15.72 6.60
N GLU A 346 -0.30 15.52 5.39
CA GLU A 346 -1.12 14.36 5.02
C GLU A 346 -0.26 13.22 4.45
N THR A 347 0.80 13.55 3.72
CA THR A 347 1.68 12.55 3.08
C THR A 347 2.64 11.88 4.06
N GLU A 348 3.11 12.59 5.10
CA GLU A 348 4.01 12.02 6.11
C GLU A 348 3.36 10.86 6.90
N PRO A 349 2.15 10.99 7.48
CA PRO A 349 1.47 9.87 8.12
C PRO A 349 1.13 8.73 7.15
N LEU A 350 0.78 9.05 5.90
CA LEU A 350 0.52 8.07 4.85
C LEU A 350 1.78 7.26 4.51
N GLN A 351 2.96 7.89 4.51
CA GLN A 351 4.23 7.20 4.29
C GLN A 351 4.55 6.23 5.43
N VAL A 352 4.32 6.64 6.68
CA VAL A 352 4.47 5.76 7.85
C VAL A 352 3.50 4.57 7.75
N PHE A 353 2.26 4.83 7.37
CA PHE A 353 1.24 3.79 7.16
C PHE A 353 1.65 2.80 6.05
N ALA A 354 2.14 3.31 4.91
CA ALA A 354 2.62 2.48 3.80
C ALA A 354 3.86 1.64 4.19
N ALA A 355 4.75 2.17 5.02
CA ALA A 355 5.89 1.43 5.55
C ALA A 355 5.44 0.28 6.48
N GLN A 356 4.45 0.51 7.35
CA GLN A 356 3.88 -0.54 8.19
C GLN A 356 3.15 -1.60 7.35
N ALA A 357 2.46 -1.18 6.30
CA ALA A 357 1.86 -2.08 5.32
C ALA A 357 2.89 -2.98 4.64
N ALA A 358 4.08 -2.46 4.33
CA ALA A 358 5.17 -3.26 3.76
C ALA A 358 5.66 -4.36 4.71
N VAL A 359 5.81 -4.05 6.00
CA VAL A 359 6.16 -5.06 7.02
C VAL A 359 5.09 -6.13 7.12
N ALA A 360 3.83 -5.70 7.05
CA ALA A 360 2.67 -6.57 7.07
C ALA A 360 2.68 -7.57 5.90
N MET A 361 2.89 -7.06 4.69
CA MET A 361 3.00 -7.88 3.47
C MET A 361 4.16 -8.87 3.56
N GLU A 362 5.32 -8.44 4.06
CA GLU A 362 6.48 -9.30 4.22
C GLU A 362 6.24 -10.45 5.22
N LEU A 363 5.60 -10.15 6.33
CA LEU A 363 5.24 -11.18 7.32
C LEU A 363 4.25 -12.19 6.76
N ALA A 364 3.25 -11.73 5.99
CA ALA A 364 2.28 -12.61 5.34
C ALA A 364 2.95 -13.53 4.30
N GLU A 365 3.85 -12.99 3.46
CA GLU A 365 4.62 -13.74 2.48
C GLU A 365 5.50 -14.81 3.15
N ARG A 366 6.30 -14.42 4.15
CA ARG A 366 7.16 -15.36 4.90
C ARG A 366 6.37 -16.45 5.61
N ARG A 367 5.18 -16.14 6.12
CA ARG A 367 4.32 -17.11 6.77
C ARG A 367 3.79 -18.13 5.76
N GLN A 368 3.35 -17.66 4.61
CA GLN A 368 2.88 -18.51 3.53
C GLN A 368 3.99 -19.45 3.05
N ASP A 369 5.21 -18.94 2.86
CA ASP A 369 6.39 -19.74 2.51
C ASP A 369 6.69 -20.80 3.58
N ALA A 370 6.65 -20.42 4.87
CA ALA A 370 6.91 -21.34 5.98
C ALA A 370 5.84 -22.44 6.06
N GLU A 371 4.57 -22.11 5.86
CA GLU A 371 3.47 -23.09 5.81
C GLU A 371 3.65 -24.06 4.64
N GLN A 372 4.04 -23.57 3.47
CA GLN A 372 4.30 -24.38 2.30
C GLN A 372 5.50 -25.32 2.52
N ILE A 373 6.58 -24.83 3.11
CA ILE A 373 7.75 -25.65 3.48
C ILE A 373 7.35 -26.74 4.48
N THR A 374 6.60 -26.41 5.53
CA THR A 374 6.13 -27.38 6.54
C THR A 374 5.27 -28.48 5.89
N LEU A 375 4.40 -28.09 4.98
CA LEU A 375 3.53 -29.04 4.25
C LEU A 375 4.34 -29.98 3.37
N LEU A 376 5.40 -29.49 2.73
CA LEU A 376 6.33 -30.31 1.94
C LEU A 376 7.15 -31.26 2.82
N GLU A 377 7.66 -30.80 3.97
CA GLU A 377 8.40 -31.61 4.94
C GLU A 377 7.53 -32.74 5.52
N ASP A 378 6.29 -32.46 5.87
CA ASP A 378 5.34 -33.44 6.36
C ASP A 378 5.01 -34.51 5.31
N ARG A 379 4.80 -34.10 4.05
CA ARG A 379 4.61 -35.02 2.92
C ARG A 379 5.82 -35.93 2.73
N ASP A 380 7.02 -35.39 2.80
CA ASP A 380 8.27 -36.16 2.66
C ASP A 380 8.51 -37.12 3.86
N ARG A 381 8.12 -36.71 5.06
CA ARG A 381 8.17 -37.56 6.26
C ARG A 381 7.19 -38.71 6.13
N ILE A 382 5.93 -38.45 5.82
CA ILE A 382 4.90 -39.48 5.63
C ILE A 382 5.32 -40.48 4.53
N ALA A 383 5.87 -39.97 3.43
CA ALA A 383 6.32 -40.80 2.34
C ALA A 383 7.49 -41.76 2.74
N ARG A 384 8.43 -41.28 3.58
CA ARG A 384 9.51 -42.09 4.15
C ARG A 384 8.99 -43.13 5.13
N ASP A 385 8.12 -42.71 6.06
CA ASP A 385 7.55 -43.60 7.08
C ASP A 385 6.72 -44.73 6.44
N LEU A 386 5.95 -44.44 5.39
CA LEU A 386 5.21 -45.47 4.63
C LEU A 386 6.16 -46.40 3.87
N HIS A 387 7.23 -45.87 3.30
CA HIS A 387 8.21 -46.73 2.58
C HIS A 387 8.96 -47.65 3.55
N ASP A 388 9.49 -47.11 4.64
CA ASP A 388 10.39 -47.87 5.52
C ASP A 388 9.65 -48.83 6.46
N LEU A 389 8.47 -48.42 6.98
CA LEU A 389 7.73 -49.28 7.90
C LEU A 389 6.73 -50.20 7.20
N ALA A 390 5.92 -49.69 6.28
CA ALA A 390 4.83 -50.44 5.69
C ALA A 390 5.36 -51.38 4.59
N ILE A 391 6.13 -50.87 3.63
CA ILE A 391 6.61 -51.66 2.50
C ILE A 391 7.60 -52.74 2.97
N GLN A 392 8.54 -52.43 3.88
CA GLN A 392 9.49 -53.42 4.40
C GLN A 392 8.82 -54.53 5.19
N ARG A 393 7.80 -54.22 6.03
CA ARG A 393 7.08 -55.22 6.79
C ARG A 393 6.22 -56.11 5.90
N LEU A 394 5.52 -55.54 4.92
CA LEU A 394 4.73 -56.30 3.96
C LEU A 394 5.62 -57.24 3.11
N PHE A 395 6.77 -56.75 2.67
CA PHE A 395 7.74 -57.53 1.94
C PHE A 395 8.32 -58.71 2.76
N ALA A 396 8.73 -58.46 4.02
CA ALA A 396 9.21 -59.48 4.94
C ALA A 396 8.12 -60.54 5.24
N THR A 397 6.87 -60.13 5.36
CA THR A 397 5.72 -61.02 5.55
C THR A 397 5.48 -61.87 4.32
N GLY A 398 5.55 -61.27 3.12
CA GLY A 398 5.44 -62.00 1.84
C GLY A 398 6.50 -63.07 1.67
N MET A 399 7.78 -62.72 1.98
CA MET A 399 8.89 -63.70 1.95
C MET A 399 8.68 -64.87 2.95
N THR A 400 8.18 -64.56 4.16
CA THR A 400 7.89 -65.57 5.17
C THR A 400 6.79 -66.51 4.70
N LEU A 401 5.71 -65.98 4.14
CA LEU A 401 4.61 -66.73 3.58
C LEU A 401 5.06 -67.57 2.38
N GLN A 402 5.87 -67.04 1.48
CA GLN A 402 6.41 -67.76 0.34
C GLN A 402 7.31 -68.93 0.77
N SER A 403 8.15 -68.72 1.82
CA SER A 403 8.96 -69.81 2.39
C SER A 403 8.11 -70.87 3.08
N ALA A 404 7.03 -70.52 3.74
CA ALA A 404 6.09 -71.43 4.36
C ALA A 404 5.33 -72.28 3.29
N GLY A 405 4.84 -71.61 2.21
CA GLY A 405 4.14 -72.25 1.11
C GLY A 405 4.95 -73.38 0.43
N ARG A 406 6.27 -73.23 0.31
CA ARG A 406 7.19 -74.26 -0.24
C ARG A 406 7.32 -75.48 0.65
N ARG A 407 6.92 -75.45 1.90
CA ARG A 407 7.01 -76.57 2.89
C ARG A 407 5.69 -77.24 3.17
N VAL A 408 4.59 -76.66 2.69
CA VAL A 408 3.24 -77.21 2.85
C VAL A 408 3.00 -78.26 1.81
N GLN A 409 2.57 -79.47 2.25
CA GLN A 409 2.28 -80.64 1.36
C GLN A 409 0.82 -80.66 0.90
N ASP A 410 -0.04 -79.81 1.42
CA ASP A 410 -1.45 -79.67 1.04
C ASP A 410 -1.58 -78.64 -0.09
N ASP A 411 -1.99 -79.11 -1.27
CA ASP A 411 -2.12 -78.25 -2.47
C ASP A 411 -3.11 -77.09 -2.28
N VAL A 412 -4.21 -77.31 -1.55
CA VAL A 412 -5.19 -76.25 -1.28
C VAL A 412 -4.63 -75.16 -0.33
N ALA A 413 -3.88 -75.55 0.70
CA ALA A 413 -3.24 -74.65 1.62
C ALA A 413 -2.09 -73.91 0.92
N SER A 414 -1.30 -74.53 0.08
CA SER A 414 -0.23 -73.96 -0.74
C SER A 414 -0.79 -72.87 -1.67
N GLU A 415 -1.89 -73.14 -2.37
CA GLU A 415 -2.54 -72.19 -3.28
C GLU A 415 -3.12 -71.01 -2.55
N ARG A 416 -3.64 -71.11 -1.30
CA ARG A 416 -4.10 -70.02 -0.46
C ARG A 416 -2.95 -69.15 -0.02
N ILE A 417 -1.78 -69.75 0.31
CA ILE A 417 -0.61 -68.98 0.71
C ILE A 417 -0.06 -68.17 -0.48
N LEU A 418 0.00 -68.75 -1.66
CA LEU A 418 0.45 -68.08 -2.87
C LEU A 418 -0.47 -66.87 -3.22
N ARG A 419 -1.78 -67.07 -3.14
CA ARG A 419 -2.72 -65.93 -3.32
C ARG A 419 -2.51 -64.80 -2.30
N ALA A 420 -2.27 -65.13 -1.03
CA ALA A 420 -1.95 -64.09 -0.02
C ALA A 420 -0.63 -63.36 -0.30
N VAL A 421 0.35 -64.02 -0.92
CA VAL A 421 1.60 -63.36 -1.37
C VAL A 421 1.31 -62.42 -2.54
N ASP A 422 0.51 -62.84 -3.51
CA ASP A 422 0.12 -62.02 -4.65
C ASP A 422 -0.68 -60.77 -4.20
N ASP A 423 -1.60 -60.93 -3.25
CA ASP A 423 -2.36 -59.81 -2.64
C ASP A 423 -1.44 -58.81 -1.89
N LEU A 424 -0.41 -59.30 -1.19
CA LEU A 424 0.60 -58.46 -0.56
C LEU A 424 1.42 -57.65 -1.58
N ASP A 425 1.85 -58.30 -2.67
CA ASP A 425 2.60 -57.65 -3.74
C ASP A 425 1.75 -56.58 -4.46
N GLU A 426 0.46 -56.82 -4.66
CA GLU A 426 -0.47 -55.85 -5.20
C GLU A 426 -0.65 -54.66 -4.24
N THR A 427 -0.81 -54.94 -2.94
CA THR A 427 -0.89 -53.90 -1.90
C THR A 427 0.38 -53.04 -1.87
N ILE A 428 1.57 -53.64 -1.97
CA ILE A 428 2.84 -52.90 -2.05
C ILE A 428 2.88 -51.99 -3.29
N LYS A 429 2.39 -52.48 -4.45
CA LYS A 429 2.29 -51.67 -5.67
C LYS A 429 1.36 -50.47 -5.51
N ILE A 430 0.18 -50.69 -4.89
CA ILE A 430 -0.79 -49.63 -4.61
C ILE A 430 -0.19 -48.57 -3.67
N ILE A 431 0.43 -48.99 -2.57
CA ILE A 431 1.09 -48.06 -1.62
C ILE A 431 2.18 -47.26 -2.33
N ARG A 432 3.05 -47.92 -3.13
CA ARG A 432 4.07 -47.22 -3.92
C ARG A 432 3.46 -46.20 -4.88
N SER A 433 2.40 -46.56 -5.59
CA SER A 433 1.75 -45.63 -6.53
C SER A 433 1.08 -44.45 -5.82
N THR A 434 0.51 -44.70 -4.63
CA THR A 434 -0.12 -43.64 -3.81
C THR A 434 0.92 -42.68 -3.24
N ILE A 435 2.04 -43.18 -2.71
CA ILE A 435 3.19 -42.37 -2.27
C ILE A 435 3.72 -41.53 -3.44
N PHE A 436 3.77 -42.12 -4.62
CA PHE A 436 4.23 -41.44 -5.83
C PHE A 436 3.23 -40.36 -6.29
N GLY A 437 1.92 -40.62 -6.23
CA GLY A 437 0.87 -39.66 -6.54
C GLY A 437 0.81 -38.48 -5.56
N LEU A 438 1.20 -38.68 -4.30
CA LEU A 438 1.35 -37.63 -3.32
C LEU A 438 2.55 -36.69 -3.62
N ARG A 439 3.60 -37.23 -4.28
CA ARG A 439 4.78 -36.45 -4.70
C ARG A 439 4.61 -35.71 -6.03
N SER A 440 3.66 -36.12 -6.88
CA SER A 440 3.54 -35.69 -8.28
C SER A 440 2.42 -34.68 -8.54
N ARG A 441 1.78 -34.10 -7.52
CA ARG A 441 0.61 -33.23 -7.66
C ARG A 441 0.88 -31.73 -7.58
N ASP A 442 2.11 -31.32 -7.80
CA ASP A 442 2.41 -29.91 -8.05
C ASP A 442 2.77 -29.70 -9.52
N ASP A 443 1.77 -29.18 -10.19
CA ASP A 443 1.75 -28.21 -11.28
C ASP A 443 2.49 -28.41 -12.60
N ASP A 444 1.95 -27.73 -13.59
CA ASP A 444 2.33 -27.24 -14.92
C ASP A 444 3.83 -27.17 -15.31
N ALA A 445 4.75 -27.58 -14.45
CA ALA A 445 6.16 -27.80 -14.76
C ALA A 445 6.37 -29.23 -15.28
N ALA A 446 7.17 -29.38 -16.32
CA ALA A 446 7.59 -30.67 -16.86
C ALA A 446 7.99 -31.63 -15.72
N PRO A 447 7.57 -32.93 -15.75
CA PRO A 447 7.77 -33.85 -14.65
C PRO A 447 9.24 -33.93 -14.25
N GLY A 448 9.53 -33.80 -12.95
CA GLY A 448 10.89 -33.80 -12.40
C GLY A 448 11.68 -35.04 -12.74
N LEU A 449 12.98 -35.03 -12.55
CA LEU A 449 13.90 -36.13 -12.91
C LEU A 449 13.50 -37.45 -12.25
N ARG A 450 13.04 -37.43 -10.99
CA ARG A 450 12.55 -38.64 -10.28
C ARG A 450 11.36 -39.27 -10.99
N ALA A 451 10.35 -38.49 -11.34
CA ALA A 451 9.14 -38.97 -12.00
C ALA A 451 9.45 -39.55 -13.38
N ARG A 452 10.33 -38.88 -14.12
CA ARG A 452 10.80 -39.31 -15.44
C ARG A 452 11.56 -40.63 -15.36
N ALA A 453 12.47 -40.79 -14.39
CA ALA A 453 13.27 -41.99 -14.20
C ALA A 453 12.40 -43.22 -13.86
N VAL A 454 11.45 -43.07 -12.92
CA VAL A 454 10.53 -44.14 -12.56
C VAL A 454 9.65 -44.57 -13.73
N ARG A 455 9.17 -43.64 -14.52
CA ARG A 455 8.39 -43.91 -15.72
C ARG A 455 9.20 -44.74 -16.72
N ALA A 456 10.42 -44.30 -17.03
CA ALA A 456 11.29 -44.98 -17.95
C ALA A 456 11.65 -46.41 -17.50
N ILE A 457 11.86 -46.64 -16.20
CA ILE A 457 12.13 -47.95 -15.62
C ILE A 457 10.86 -48.82 -15.68
N GLY A 458 9.68 -48.27 -15.40
CA GLY A 458 8.40 -48.96 -15.52
C GLY A 458 8.09 -49.39 -16.96
N GLU A 459 8.40 -48.55 -17.94
CA GLU A 459 8.25 -48.83 -19.36
C GLU A 459 9.23 -49.92 -19.86
N ALA A 460 10.42 -49.99 -19.25
CA ALA A 460 11.41 -50.99 -19.58
C ALA A 460 11.12 -52.40 -18.96
N ALA A 461 10.42 -52.48 -17.83
CA ALA A 461 10.17 -53.71 -17.11
C ALA A 461 9.52 -54.84 -17.94
N PRO A 462 8.50 -54.59 -18.80
CA PRO A 462 7.95 -55.63 -19.69
C PRO A 462 8.96 -56.14 -20.70
N LEU A 463 9.89 -55.30 -21.17
CA LEU A 463 10.92 -55.66 -22.13
C LEU A 463 12.06 -56.50 -21.50
N LEU A 464 12.31 -56.26 -20.21
CA LEU A 464 13.31 -56.96 -19.41
C LEU A 464 12.81 -58.32 -18.91
N GLY A 465 11.50 -58.49 -18.76
CA GLY A 465 10.87 -59.64 -18.14
C GLY A 465 10.94 -59.68 -16.61
N PHE A 466 11.46 -58.63 -15.99
CA PHE A 466 11.53 -58.41 -14.54
C PHE A 466 11.52 -56.90 -14.23
N ALA A 467 11.18 -56.54 -12.99
CA ALA A 467 11.21 -55.14 -12.54
C ALA A 467 12.60 -54.82 -11.95
N PRO A 468 13.34 -53.82 -12.50
CA PRO A 468 14.59 -53.36 -11.89
C PRO A 468 14.37 -52.78 -10.50
N SER A 469 15.32 -53.02 -9.58
CA SER A 469 15.36 -52.37 -8.29
C SER A 469 15.81 -50.91 -8.48
N VAL A 470 15.17 -49.98 -7.77
CA VAL A 470 15.44 -48.54 -7.90
C VAL A 470 15.71 -47.93 -6.55
N ARG A 471 16.81 -47.19 -6.47
CA ARG A 471 17.15 -46.34 -5.31
C ARG A 471 17.48 -44.93 -5.77
N MET A 472 16.89 -43.94 -5.15
CA MET A 472 17.08 -42.51 -5.46
C MET A 472 17.40 -41.73 -4.21
N GLU A 473 18.53 -41.01 -4.19
CA GLU A 473 19.04 -40.28 -3.04
C GLU A 473 19.35 -38.81 -3.38
N GLY A 474 19.09 -37.91 -2.45
CA GLY A 474 19.32 -36.47 -2.60
C GLY A 474 18.15 -35.70 -3.25
N LEU A 475 18.29 -34.39 -3.40
CA LEU A 475 17.28 -33.47 -3.96
C LEU A 475 17.39 -33.45 -5.51
N LEU A 476 17.05 -34.56 -6.18
CA LEU A 476 17.23 -34.72 -7.61
C LEU A 476 16.44 -33.71 -8.45
N ASP A 477 15.22 -33.39 -8.04
CA ASP A 477 14.33 -32.51 -8.80
C ASP A 477 14.68 -31.04 -8.64
N THR A 478 15.36 -30.69 -7.54
CA THR A 478 15.75 -29.30 -7.21
C THR A 478 17.20 -29.02 -7.64
N HIS A 479 18.14 -29.95 -7.40
CA HIS A 479 19.56 -29.69 -7.63
C HIS A 479 20.01 -30.03 -9.05
N VAL A 480 19.27 -30.89 -9.80
CA VAL A 480 19.68 -31.29 -11.14
C VAL A 480 18.99 -30.40 -12.19
N PRO A 481 19.74 -29.55 -12.89
CA PRO A 481 19.17 -28.69 -13.93
C PRO A 481 18.51 -29.52 -15.04
N GLY A 482 17.43 -29.00 -15.64
CA GLY A 482 16.65 -29.71 -16.65
C GLY A 482 17.49 -30.28 -17.80
N ARG A 483 18.47 -29.52 -18.29
CA ARG A 483 19.40 -29.97 -19.33
C ARG A 483 20.24 -31.17 -18.88
N THR A 484 20.74 -31.18 -17.64
CA THR A 484 21.47 -32.31 -17.06
C THR A 484 20.54 -33.50 -16.85
N ALA A 485 19.31 -33.26 -16.40
CA ALA A 485 18.28 -34.30 -16.25
C ALA A 485 17.97 -34.99 -17.59
N ASP A 486 17.95 -34.29 -18.71
CA ASP A 486 17.76 -34.87 -20.04
C ASP A 486 18.89 -35.82 -20.43
N HIS A 487 20.14 -35.49 -20.10
CA HIS A 487 21.27 -36.37 -20.32
C HIS A 487 21.21 -37.63 -19.43
N VAL A 488 20.86 -37.48 -18.13
CA VAL A 488 20.63 -38.59 -17.19
C VAL A 488 19.57 -39.57 -17.74
N MET A 489 18.43 -39.02 -18.18
CA MET A 489 17.33 -39.83 -18.75
C MET A 489 17.74 -40.58 -20.00
N ALA A 490 18.49 -39.93 -20.89
CA ALA A 490 18.98 -40.59 -22.12
C ALA A 490 19.94 -41.75 -21.79
N VAL A 491 20.83 -41.56 -20.80
CA VAL A 491 21.76 -42.63 -20.36
C VAL A 491 20.99 -43.78 -19.67
N LEU A 492 20.02 -43.47 -18.83
CA LEU A 492 19.18 -44.48 -18.15
C LEU A 492 18.42 -45.32 -19.16
N THR A 493 17.72 -44.70 -20.12
CA THR A 493 16.94 -45.41 -21.14
C THR A 493 17.82 -46.30 -22.04
N GLU A 494 18.98 -45.78 -22.46
CA GLU A 494 19.93 -46.57 -23.25
C GLU A 494 20.50 -47.75 -22.45
N SER A 495 20.81 -47.55 -21.15
CA SER A 495 21.30 -48.61 -20.27
C SER A 495 20.28 -49.73 -20.09
N LEU A 496 19.00 -49.40 -19.83
CA LEU A 496 17.91 -50.39 -19.73
C LEU A 496 17.67 -51.11 -21.05
N SER A 497 17.75 -50.40 -22.18
CA SER A 497 17.66 -51.01 -23.52
C SER A 497 18.81 -52.01 -23.80
N ASN A 498 20.03 -51.68 -23.36
CA ASN A 498 21.18 -52.56 -23.49
C ASN A 498 21.02 -53.83 -22.65
N ILE A 499 20.50 -53.73 -21.43
CA ILE A 499 20.20 -54.87 -20.58
C ILE A 499 19.16 -55.77 -21.28
N ALA A 500 18.06 -55.22 -21.76
CA ALA A 500 16.99 -55.95 -22.42
C ALA A 500 17.49 -56.70 -23.68
N ARG A 501 18.38 -56.08 -24.47
CA ARG A 501 18.84 -56.63 -25.74
C ARG A 501 20.04 -57.61 -25.62
N HIS A 502 20.92 -57.33 -24.62
CA HIS A 502 22.26 -57.94 -24.64
C HIS A 502 22.62 -58.74 -23.39
N ALA A 503 22.07 -58.36 -22.20
CA ALA A 503 22.57 -58.90 -20.94
C ALA A 503 22.06 -60.28 -20.59
N ARG A 504 20.87 -60.70 -21.04
CA ARG A 504 20.18 -61.93 -20.58
C ARG A 504 20.15 -62.00 -19.04
N ALA A 505 19.97 -60.82 -18.41
CA ALA A 505 19.90 -60.65 -16.96
C ALA A 505 18.51 -61.06 -16.45
N ASP A 506 18.44 -61.48 -15.20
CA ASP A 506 17.18 -61.71 -14.47
C ASP A 506 17.04 -60.72 -13.32
N ARG A 507 18.06 -59.83 -13.13
CA ARG A 507 18.07 -58.76 -12.15
C ARG A 507 18.87 -57.55 -12.63
N ALA A 508 18.34 -56.38 -12.38
CA ALA A 508 19.05 -55.10 -12.55
C ALA A 508 18.78 -54.15 -11.39
N ASP A 509 19.79 -53.39 -10.99
CA ASP A 509 19.73 -52.40 -9.92
C ASP A 509 20.07 -51.03 -10.51
N VAL A 510 19.20 -50.02 -10.28
CA VAL A 510 19.38 -48.65 -10.71
C VAL A 510 19.50 -47.74 -9.47
N VAL A 511 20.61 -47.01 -9.36
CA VAL A 511 20.83 -46.05 -8.30
C VAL A 511 21.05 -44.67 -8.93
N LEU A 512 20.24 -43.68 -8.54
CA LEU A 512 20.35 -42.31 -8.97
C LEU A 512 20.51 -41.40 -7.74
N GLU A 513 21.64 -40.74 -7.62
CA GLU A 513 21.99 -39.97 -6.43
C GLU A 513 22.56 -38.59 -6.76
N THR A 514 22.36 -37.61 -5.87
CA THR A 514 23.01 -36.31 -5.93
C THR A 514 23.39 -35.81 -4.53
N ASP A 515 24.58 -35.24 -4.45
CA ASP A 515 25.10 -34.56 -3.26
C ASP A 515 24.99 -33.01 -3.36
N GLY A 516 24.28 -32.53 -4.41
CA GLY A 516 24.16 -31.11 -4.73
C GLY A 516 25.36 -30.54 -5.51
N LYS A 517 26.47 -31.28 -5.64
CA LYS A 517 27.65 -30.87 -6.44
C LYS A 517 27.77 -31.69 -7.72
N GLN A 518 27.31 -32.91 -7.70
CA GLN A 518 27.27 -33.81 -8.84
C GLN A 518 26.02 -34.69 -8.82
N VAL A 519 25.62 -35.17 -9.98
CA VAL A 519 24.63 -36.23 -10.14
C VAL A 519 25.32 -37.47 -10.60
N ARG A 520 24.96 -38.63 -10.03
CA ARG A 520 25.50 -39.95 -10.37
C ARG A 520 24.38 -40.95 -10.66
N LEU A 521 24.49 -41.63 -11.79
CA LEU A 521 23.63 -42.74 -12.18
C LEU A 521 24.46 -44.02 -12.21
N THR A 522 24.07 -45.02 -11.43
CA THR A 522 24.68 -46.34 -11.45
C THR A 522 23.62 -47.38 -11.92
N VAL A 523 23.93 -48.15 -12.95
CA VAL A 523 23.10 -49.22 -13.45
C VAL A 523 23.92 -50.49 -13.42
N THR A 524 23.42 -51.53 -12.73
CA THR A 524 24.11 -52.81 -12.57
C THR A 524 23.17 -53.93 -12.98
N ASP A 525 23.63 -54.89 -13.79
CA ASP A 525 22.92 -56.12 -14.13
C ASP A 525 23.73 -57.35 -13.75
N ASN A 526 23.09 -58.49 -13.65
CA ASN A 526 23.70 -59.78 -13.35
C ASN A 526 23.81 -60.73 -14.59
N GLY A 527 23.79 -60.13 -15.76
CA GLY A 527 23.77 -60.89 -17.03
C GLY A 527 25.11 -61.49 -17.48
N VAL A 528 25.25 -61.72 -18.77
CA VAL A 528 26.43 -62.39 -19.38
C VAL A 528 27.68 -61.52 -19.47
N GLY A 529 27.59 -60.23 -19.02
CA GLY A 529 28.68 -59.30 -19.10
C GLY A 529 28.88 -58.65 -20.47
N ILE A 530 30.00 -57.96 -20.66
CA ILE A 530 30.25 -57.15 -21.85
C ILE A 530 31.08 -57.97 -22.84
N PRO A 531 30.54 -58.31 -24.05
CA PRO A 531 31.30 -59.08 -25.06
C PRO A 531 32.52 -58.33 -25.60
N ALA A 532 33.61 -58.99 -25.85
CA ALA A 532 34.88 -58.46 -26.32
C ALA A 532 34.87 -57.86 -27.74
N GLY A 533 33.76 -57.97 -28.48
CA GLY A 533 33.63 -57.45 -29.87
C GLY A 533 32.18 -57.05 -30.19
N GLY A 534 31.91 -55.91 -30.69
CA GLY A 534 30.60 -55.41 -31.12
C GLY A 534 30.57 -53.93 -31.44
N ARG A 535 29.56 -53.45 -32.18
CA ARG A 535 29.32 -52.01 -32.38
C ARG A 535 28.98 -51.35 -31.04
N ARG A 536 29.84 -50.47 -30.53
CA ARG A 536 29.73 -49.78 -29.23
C ARG A 536 29.17 -48.37 -29.35
N SER A 537 28.33 -48.09 -30.37
CA SER A 537 27.83 -46.74 -30.62
C SER A 537 27.01 -46.18 -29.45
N GLY A 538 26.15 -46.96 -28.78
CA GLY A 538 25.39 -46.54 -27.61
C GLY A 538 26.28 -46.20 -26.41
N LEU A 539 27.31 -47.01 -26.13
CA LEU A 539 28.27 -46.77 -25.06
C LEU A 539 29.10 -45.51 -25.31
N ALA A 540 29.52 -45.30 -26.58
CA ALA A 540 30.24 -44.09 -26.97
C ALA A 540 29.39 -42.81 -26.76
N ASN A 541 28.11 -42.85 -27.13
CA ASN A 541 27.17 -41.77 -26.94
C ASN A 541 26.92 -41.46 -25.44
N MET A 542 26.81 -42.47 -24.58
CA MET A 542 26.66 -42.27 -23.14
C MET A 542 27.90 -41.61 -22.52
N ALA A 543 29.09 -42.03 -22.92
CA ALA A 543 30.36 -41.43 -22.48
C ALA A 543 30.52 -40.00 -22.98
N GLU A 544 30.11 -39.71 -24.22
CA GLU A 544 30.14 -38.35 -24.80
C GLU A 544 29.22 -37.40 -24.03
N ARG A 545 28.03 -37.86 -23.64
CA ARG A 545 27.10 -37.09 -22.81
C ARG A 545 27.70 -36.73 -21.44
N ALA A 546 28.44 -37.64 -20.81
CA ALA A 546 29.16 -37.34 -19.57
C ALA A 546 30.18 -36.21 -19.79
N ARG A 547 31.05 -36.36 -20.83
CA ARG A 547 32.10 -35.36 -21.15
C ARG A 547 31.54 -34.01 -21.51
N THR A 548 30.41 -33.93 -22.23
CA THR A 548 29.73 -32.69 -22.57
C THR A 548 29.33 -31.90 -21.34
N LEU A 549 29.09 -32.58 -20.22
CA LEU A 549 28.76 -31.97 -18.92
C LEU A 549 29.98 -31.84 -17.97
N GLY A 550 31.19 -32.15 -18.43
CA GLY A 550 32.39 -32.12 -17.60
C GLY A 550 32.50 -33.29 -16.64
N GLY A 551 31.72 -34.37 -16.86
CA GLY A 551 31.73 -35.61 -16.10
C GLY A 551 32.43 -36.77 -16.81
N ASP A 552 32.24 -37.96 -16.30
CA ASP A 552 32.84 -39.21 -16.87
C ASP A 552 31.91 -40.40 -16.75
N MET A 553 32.22 -41.47 -17.46
CA MET A 553 31.52 -42.74 -17.48
C MET A 553 32.49 -43.91 -17.34
N VAL A 554 32.25 -44.74 -16.36
CA VAL A 554 32.98 -46.01 -16.14
C VAL A 554 32.05 -47.18 -16.40
N LEU A 555 32.53 -48.15 -17.18
CA LEU A 555 31.83 -49.39 -17.47
C LEU A 555 32.70 -50.58 -17.08
N GLU A 556 32.24 -51.40 -16.16
CA GLU A 556 32.95 -52.57 -15.63
C GLU A 556 32.15 -53.86 -15.82
N SER A 557 32.84 -54.98 -15.95
CA SER A 557 32.24 -56.34 -15.91
C SER A 557 32.99 -57.18 -14.89
N PRO A 558 32.62 -57.10 -13.60
CA PRO A 558 33.32 -57.79 -12.53
C PRO A 558 33.30 -59.31 -12.72
N GLY A 559 34.48 -59.95 -12.87
CA GLY A 559 34.60 -61.40 -13.06
C GLY A 559 34.03 -61.96 -14.37
N GLY A 560 33.78 -61.11 -15.37
CA GLY A 560 33.21 -61.48 -16.67
C GLY A 560 31.73 -61.88 -16.66
N LYS A 561 31.03 -61.60 -15.56
CA LYS A 561 29.57 -61.76 -15.41
C LYS A 561 28.93 -60.44 -14.93
N GLY A 562 27.78 -60.06 -15.57
CA GLY A 562 27.12 -58.82 -15.32
C GLY A 562 27.86 -57.61 -15.87
N ALA A 563 27.20 -56.48 -15.89
CA ALA A 563 27.81 -55.17 -16.18
C ALA A 563 27.41 -54.15 -15.14
N ARG A 564 28.34 -53.23 -14.85
CA ARG A 564 28.12 -52.06 -13.99
C ARG A 564 28.55 -50.82 -14.72
N LEU A 565 27.58 -49.97 -15.00
CA LEU A 565 27.77 -48.65 -15.58
C LEU A 565 27.67 -47.61 -14.45
N VAL A 566 28.68 -46.76 -14.33
CA VAL A 566 28.67 -45.57 -13.45
C VAL A 566 28.86 -44.35 -14.33
N TRP A 567 27.88 -43.51 -14.37
CA TRP A 567 27.88 -42.25 -15.10
C TRP A 567 27.72 -41.10 -14.09
N HIS A 568 28.50 -40.05 -14.21
CA HIS A 568 28.37 -38.89 -13.35
C HIS A 568 28.63 -37.60 -14.11
N ALA A 569 28.00 -36.50 -13.64
CA ALA A 569 28.21 -35.17 -14.14
C ALA A 569 28.21 -34.13 -12.99
N PRO A 570 29.13 -33.15 -12.99
CA PRO A 570 29.11 -32.05 -12.02
C PRO A 570 27.88 -31.19 -12.28
N LEU A 571 27.29 -30.69 -11.18
CA LEU A 571 26.25 -29.69 -11.19
C LEU A 571 26.95 -28.35 -11.00
N GLY A 572 27.17 -27.61 -12.10
CA GLY A 572 27.83 -26.30 -12.06
C GLY A 572 27.02 -25.34 -11.18
N GLN A 573 27.70 -24.56 -10.34
CA GLN A 573 27.08 -23.37 -9.76
C GLN A 573 26.66 -22.47 -10.92
N SER A 574 25.43 -21.99 -10.94
CA SER A 574 24.93 -20.99 -11.87
C SER A 574 25.79 -19.71 -11.74
N SER A 575 26.82 -19.58 -12.56
CA SER A 575 27.48 -18.32 -12.76
C SER A 575 26.67 -17.55 -13.80
N ASP A 576 25.76 -16.69 -13.32
CA ASP A 576 25.36 -15.49 -14.02
C ASP A 576 26.60 -14.58 -14.10
N THR A 577 27.40 -14.79 -15.11
CA THR A 577 28.43 -13.83 -15.51
C THR A 577 27.94 -13.22 -16.81
N ALA A 578 27.48 -11.99 -16.68
CA ALA A 578 27.23 -11.07 -17.78
C ALA A 578 28.41 -11.09 -18.76
N GLU A 579 28.10 -11.38 -20.00
CA GLU A 579 28.94 -11.21 -21.17
C GLU A 579 29.16 -9.70 -21.36
N SER A 580 30.30 -9.18 -20.88
CA SER A 580 30.75 -7.83 -21.17
C SER A 580 31.19 -7.76 -22.65
N ALA A 581 30.43 -7.00 -23.43
CA ALA A 581 30.80 -6.62 -24.78
C ALA A 581 32.09 -5.79 -24.74
N PRO A 582 33.00 -5.95 -25.73
CA PRO A 582 34.23 -5.15 -25.83
C PRO A 582 33.92 -3.71 -26.31
N PRO A 583 34.70 -2.72 -25.90
CA PRO A 583 34.51 -1.34 -26.33
C PRO A 583 34.90 -1.19 -27.81
N VAL A 584 33.98 -0.60 -28.57
CA VAL A 584 34.28 -0.09 -29.93
C VAL A 584 34.98 1.25 -29.80
N SER A 585 36.11 1.36 -30.45
CA SER A 585 36.99 2.52 -30.62
C SER A 585 36.29 3.69 -31.30
#